data_714ded1ffd49849eab40b030909c6138
#
_entry.id   714ded1ffd49849eab40b030909c6138
#
_cell.length_a   1.000
_cell.length_b   1.000
_cell.length_c   1.000
_cell.angle_alpha   90.00
_cell.angle_beta   90.00
_cell.angle_gamma   90.00
#
_symmetry.space_group_name_H-M   'P 1'
#
loop_
_entity.id
_entity.type
_entity.pdbx_description
1 polymer ?
#
loop_
_entity_poly.entity_id
_entity_poly.type
_entity_poly.pdbx_seq_one_letter_code
_entity_poly.pdbx_strand_id
1 'polypeptide(L)'
;ALAQDFAFPGFATRDVATNGATIHVRSGGAGPAVVLLHGYGETGDMWAPLAVDLARDHTVIVPDLRGLGLSSKPTGDFDKKTQAGDVAGVMTALGVERADVVAHDIGNMVAFQFAAQHPQRVRRLVLIDAPVPGVGPWEEVLKNPLLWHFRFGGPDMERLVAGRERIYLDRFWNEFSASPERFGEASRQHYAALYAQPGAMHSGFAQFA
;
A
#
# COMPACT_ATOMS: atom_id res chain seq x y z
N ALA A 1 10.19 5.69 21.88
CA ALA A 1 9.57 5.06 20.71
C ALA A 1 10.54 4.02 20.16
N LEU A 2 10.10 2.79 19.96
CA LEU A 2 10.88 1.80 19.23
C LEU A 2 10.95 2.28 17.78
N ALA A 3 12.16 2.42 17.22
CA ALA A 3 12.31 2.67 15.81
C ALA A 3 11.70 1.49 15.05
N GLN A 4 10.86 1.76 14.07
CA GLN A 4 10.35 0.72 13.19
C GLN A 4 11.54 0.13 12.44
N ASP A 5 11.66 -1.19 12.48
CA ASP A 5 12.66 -1.90 11.67
C ASP A 5 12.06 -2.13 10.28
N PHE A 6 12.67 -1.54 9.25
CA PHE A 6 12.29 -1.73 7.85
C PHE A 6 13.05 -2.86 7.17
N ALA A 7 13.87 -3.58 7.90
CA ALA A 7 14.64 -4.68 7.36
C ALA A 7 13.77 -5.91 7.09
N PHE A 8 14.06 -6.58 5.99
CA PHE A 8 13.46 -7.83 5.59
C PHE A 8 14.54 -8.93 5.52
N PRO A 9 15.10 -9.36 6.67
CA PRO A 9 16.12 -10.39 6.66
C PRO A 9 15.59 -11.70 6.06
N GLY A 10 16.35 -12.28 5.13
CA GLY A 10 15.96 -13.50 4.42
C GLY A 10 15.00 -13.30 3.25
N PHE A 11 14.62 -12.07 2.95
CA PHE A 11 13.80 -11.76 1.77
C PHE A 11 14.68 -11.41 0.57
N ALA A 12 14.22 -11.82 -0.61
CA ALA A 12 14.72 -11.34 -1.89
C ALA A 12 13.85 -10.18 -2.39
N THR A 13 14.45 -9.27 -3.16
CA THR A 13 13.74 -8.22 -3.86
C THR A 13 13.68 -8.52 -5.34
N ARG A 14 12.57 -8.15 -5.97
CA ARG A 14 12.37 -8.27 -7.42
C ARG A 14 11.50 -7.13 -7.92
N ASP A 15 11.86 -6.60 -9.08
CA ASP A 15 11.01 -5.68 -9.83
C ASP A 15 10.25 -6.48 -10.89
N VAL A 16 8.93 -6.50 -10.78
CA VAL A 16 8.03 -7.26 -11.67
C VAL A 16 7.35 -6.30 -12.64
N ALA A 17 7.69 -6.42 -13.92
CA ALA A 17 6.98 -5.70 -14.98
C ALA A 17 5.62 -6.38 -15.21
N THR A 18 4.53 -5.65 -14.97
CA THR A 18 3.17 -6.14 -15.14
C THR A 18 2.21 -4.98 -15.38
N ASN A 19 1.24 -5.20 -16.25
CA ASN A 19 0.08 -4.32 -16.42
C ASN A 19 0.45 -2.84 -16.62
N GLY A 20 1.54 -2.56 -17.36
CA GLY A 20 2.01 -1.21 -17.67
C GLY A 20 2.77 -0.51 -16.53
N ALA A 21 3.10 -1.22 -15.45
CA ALA A 21 3.92 -0.73 -14.36
C ALA A 21 5.03 -1.73 -14.01
N THR A 22 6.00 -1.27 -13.23
CA THR A 22 7.01 -2.11 -12.59
C THR A 22 6.75 -2.09 -11.09
N ILE A 23 6.41 -3.24 -10.54
CA ILE A 23 6.06 -3.40 -9.13
C ILE A 23 7.27 -3.91 -8.36
N HIS A 24 7.73 -3.14 -7.38
CA HIS A 24 8.78 -3.57 -6.46
C HIS A 24 8.20 -4.54 -5.44
N VAL A 25 8.82 -5.71 -5.31
CA VAL A 25 8.32 -6.81 -4.47
C VAL A 25 9.42 -7.34 -3.57
N ARG A 26 9.11 -7.49 -2.31
CA ARG A 26 9.92 -8.27 -1.35
C ARG A 26 9.24 -9.60 -1.15
N SER A 27 9.99 -10.70 -1.24
CA SER A 27 9.43 -12.04 -1.00
C SER A 27 10.39 -12.92 -0.22
N GLY A 28 9.86 -13.72 0.70
CA GLY A 28 10.68 -14.58 1.55
C GLY A 28 9.86 -15.68 2.22
N GLY A 29 10.55 -16.58 2.90
CA GLY A 29 9.93 -17.70 3.58
C GLY A 29 9.54 -18.84 2.64
N ALA A 30 8.88 -19.86 3.21
CA ALA A 30 8.37 -21.01 2.50
C ALA A 30 7.11 -21.55 3.18
N GLY A 31 6.15 -22.01 2.39
CA GLY A 31 4.87 -22.52 2.86
C GLY A 31 3.69 -21.89 2.10
N PRO A 32 2.48 -21.94 2.66
CA PRO A 32 1.32 -21.30 2.06
C PRO A 32 1.55 -19.80 1.82
N ALA A 33 1.17 -19.31 0.65
CA ALA A 33 1.45 -17.92 0.28
C ALA A 33 0.54 -16.92 1.01
N VAL A 34 1.11 -15.77 1.40
CA VAL A 34 0.40 -14.59 1.89
C VAL A 34 0.91 -13.34 1.19
N VAL A 35 -0.02 -12.51 0.71
CA VAL A 35 0.26 -11.20 0.11
C VAL A 35 -0.14 -10.11 1.10
N LEU A 36 0.76 -9.15 1.35
CA LEU A 36 0.55 -8.04 2.28
C LEU A 36 0.50 -6.72 1.49
N LEU A 37 -0.65 -6.05 1.47
CA LEU A 37 -0.90 -4.80 0.74
C LEU A 37 -0.97 -3.62 1.71
N HIS A 38 -0.09 -2.64 1.50
CA HIS A 38 0.08 -1.49 2.41
C HIS A 38 -0.96 -0.39 2.23
N GLY A 39 -0.97 0.55 3.18
CA GLY A 39 -1.83 1.72 3.23
C GLY A 39 -1.22 2.98 2.63
N TYR A 40 -2.02 4.06 2.69
CA TYR A 40 -1.62 5.41 2.30
C TYR A 40 -0.73 6.07 3.36
N GLY A 41 0.23 6.84 2.92
CA GLY A 41 1.26 7.43 3.81
C GLY A 41 2.34 6.44 4.24
N GLU A 42 2.29 5.23 3.72
CA GLU A 42 3.20 4.12 3.99
C GLU A 42 3.61 3.42 2.68
N THR A 43 4.40 2.38 2.77
CA THR A 43 4.80 1.48 1.67
C THR A 43 4.82 0.05 2.18
N GLY A 44 5.23 -0.91 1.35
CA GLY A 44 5.41 -2.30 1.79
C GLY A 44 6.28 -2.44 3.04
N ASP A 45 7.12 -1.46 3.33
CA ASP A 45 8.01 -1.46 4.50
C ASP A 45 7.25 -1.50 5.84
N MET A 46 5.99 -1.04 5.88
CA MET A 46 5.17 -1.15 7.09
C MET A 46 5.00 -2.59 7.58
N TRP A 47 5.06 -3.52 6.64
CA TRP A 47 4.85 -4.93 6.92
C TRP A 47 6.09 -5.67 7.42
N ALA A 48 7.27 -5.01 7.47
CA ALA A 48 8.53 -5.69 7.79
C ALA A 48 8.46 -6.55 9.06
N PRO A 49 7.95 -6.07 10.21
CA PRO A 49 7.88 -6.91 11.42
C PRO A 49 6.98 -8.13 11.25
N LEU A 50 5.79 -7.95 10.66
CA LEU A 50 4.84 -9.06 10.44
C LEU A 50 5.36 -10.03 9.36
N ALA A 51 5.93 -9.48 8.29
CA ALA A 51 6.45 -10.29 7.19
C ALA A 51 7.56 -11.23 7.63
N VAL A 52 8.49 -10.74 8.46
CA VAL A 52 9.59 -11.56 9.02
C VAL A 52 9.05 -12.65 9.93
N ASP A 53 8.03 -12.38 10.72
CA ASP A 53 7.41 -13.39 11.58
C ASP A 53 6.66 -14.45 10.76
N LEU A 54 5.85 -14.03 9.79
CA LEU A 54 5.12 -14.95 8.90
C LEU A 54 6.05 -15.79 8.03
N ALA A 55 7.22 -15.30 7.66
CA ALA A 55 8.17 -16.03 6.81
C ALA A 55 8.74 -17.30 7.45
N ARG A 56 8.47 -17.53 8.73
CA ARG A 56 8.85 -18.78 9.41
C ARG A 56 8.12 -20.02 8.88
N ASP A 57 6.89 -19.83 8.41
CA ASP A 57 6.01 -20.91 7.95
C ASP A 57 5.13 -20.56 6.73
N HIS A 58 5.33 -19.36 6.16
CA HIS A 58 4.61 -18.88 4.97
C HIS A 58 5.58 -18.39 3.90
N THR A 59 5.16 -18.46 2.65
CA THR A 59 5.74 -17.65 1.57
C THR A 59 5.10 -16.27 1.61
N VAL A 60 5.87 -15.25 1.98
CA VAL A 60 5.37 -13.88 2.17
C VAL A 60 5.74 -13.04 0.96
N ILE A 61 4.77 -12.29 0.44
CA ILE A 61 4.90 -11.41 -0.74
C ILE A 61 4.45 -10.01 -0.35
N VAL A 62 5.37 -9.05 -0.42
CA VAL A 62 5.13 -7.66 -0.01
C VAL A 62 5.43 -6.73 -1.18
N PRO A 63 4.44 -6.39 -2.01
CA PRO A 63 4.62 -5.41 -3.06
C PRO A 63 4.50 -3.98 -2.51
N ASP A 64 5.22 -3.05 -3.12
CA ASP A 64 4.84 -1.64 -3.08
C ASP A 64 3.75 -1.42 -4.13
N LEU A 65 2.63 -0.81 -3.76
CA LEU A 65 1.55 -0.54 -4.69
C LEU A 65 2.02 0.40 -5.81
N ARG A 66 1.41 0.27 -6.99
CA ARG A 66 1.65 1.13 -8.16
C ARG A 66 1.74 2.59 -7.77
N GLY A 67 2.81 3.27 -8.19
CA GLY A 67 3.04 4.68 -7.94
C GLY A 67 3.64 5.03 -6.58
N LEU A 68 3.77 4.06 -5.67
CA LEU A 68 4.24 4.27 -4.30
C LEU A 68 5.54 3.50 -4.03
N GLY A 69 6.24 3.90 -2.99
CA GLY A 69 7.49 3.27 -2.58
C GLY A 69 8.53 3.21 -3.70
N LEU A 70 9.05 2.03 -3.95
CA LEU A 70 10.03 1.76 -5.00
C LEU A 70 9.41 1.26 -6.32
N SER A 71 8.09 1.10 -6.37
CA SER A 71 7.37 0.81 -7.61
C SER A 71 7.42 1.99 -8.57
N SER A 72 7.30 1.73 -9.88
CA SER A 72 7.24 2.77 -10.89
C SER A 72 6.03 3.69 -10.69
N LYS A 73 6.17 4.93 -11.14
CA LYS A 73 5.19 6.00 -10.98
C LYS A 73 4.63 6.40 -12.33
N PRO A 74 3.71 5.58 -12.91
CA PRO A 74 3.06 5.91 -14.17
C PRO A 74 2.21 7.18 -14.02
N THR A 75 1.84 7.79 -15.13
CA THR A 75 1.05 9.03 -15.14
C THR A 75 -0.46 8.78 -15.03
N GLY A 76 -0.91 7.52 -15.06
CA GLY A 76 -2.32 7.15 -15.00
C GLY A 76 -2.55 5.71 -14.56
N ASP A 77 -3.78 5.25 -14.70
CA ASP A 77 -4.22 3.89 -14.41
C ASP A 77 -4.10 3.50 -12.92
N PHE A 78 -4.60 4.37 -12.05
CA PHE A 78 -4.60 4.16 -10.60
C PHE A 78 -5.92 3.58 -10.06
N ASP A 79 -6.86 3.22 -10.93
CA ASP A 79 -8.07 2.55 -10.50
C ASP A 79 -7.76 1.21 -9.81
N LYS A 80 -8.63 0.82 -8.90
CA LYS A 80 -8.36 -0.35 -8.05
C LYS A 80 -8.44 -1.68 -8.80
N LYS A 81 -9.14 -1.70 -9.93
CA LYS A 81 -9.19 -2.86 -10.83
C LYS A 81 -7.85 -3.08 -11.50
N THR A 82 -7.23 -2.02 -12.00
CA THR A 82 -5.89 -2.06 -12.59
C THR A 82 -4.86 -2.50 -11.55
N GLN A 83 -4.91 -1.96 -10.34
CA GLN A 83 -3.99 -2.35 -9.26
C GLN A 83 -4.21 -3.81 -8.79
N ALA A 84 -5.44 -4.31 -8.83
CA ALA A 84 -5.71 -5.73 -8.62
C ALA A 84 -5.04 -6.61 -9.68
N GLY A 85 -4.99 -6.14 -10.93
CA GLY A 85 -4.23 -6.76 -12.01
C GLY A 85 -2.72 -6.80 -11.73
N ASP A 86 -2.16 -5.78 -11.08
CA ASP A 86 -0.76 -5.78 -10.65
C ASP A 86 -0.49 -6.90 -9.63
N VAL A 87 -1.38 -7.06 -8.65
CA VAL A 87 -1.28 -8.15 -7.66
C VAL A 87 -1.33 -9.51 -8.35
N ALA A 88 -2.25 -9.69 -9.30
CA ALA A 88 -2.33 -10.92 -10.09
C ALA A 88 -1.04 -11.19 -10.87
N GLY A 89 -0.48 -10.16 -11.50
CA GLY A 89 0.78 -10.24 -12.24
C GLY A 89 1.97 -10.59 -11.37
N VAL A 90 2.08 -9.96 -10.20
CA VAL A 90 3.13 -10.26 -9.21
C VAL A 90 3.05 -11.72 -8.76
N MET A 91 1.86 -12.18 -8.36
CA MET A 91 1.68 -13.59 -7.96
C MET A 91 2.06 -14.56 -9.08
N THR A 92 1.67 -14.24 -10.32
CA THR A 92 2.01 -15.07 -11.49
C THR A 92 3.52 -15.12 -11.72
N ALA A 93 4.21 -13.97 -11.64
CA ALA A 93 5.66 -13.90 -11.83
C ALA A 93 6.44 -14.66 -10.73
N LEU A 94 5.84 -14.84 -9.56
CA LEU A 94 6.40 -15.61 -8.46
C LEU A 94 5.94 -17.08 -8.44
N GLY A 95 5.14 -17.51 -9.41
CA GLY A 95 4.62 -18.89 -9.47
C GLY A 95 3.58 -19.21 -8.40
N VAL A 96 2.89 -18.19 -7.86
CA VAL A 96 1.88 -18.35 -6.81
C VAL A 96 0.50 -18.32 -7.43
N GLU A 97 -0.19 -19.45 -7.38
CA GLU A 97 -1.55 -19.56 -7.90
C GLU A 97 -2.60 -19.00 -6.96
N ARG A 98 -2.45 -19.22 -5.65
CA ARG A 98 -3.43 -18.86 -4.63
C ARG A 98 -2.74 -18.42 -3.34
N ALA A 99 -3.27 -17.35 -2.69
CA ALA A 99 -2.71 -16.80 -1.48
C ALA A 99 -3.79 -16.35 -0.48
N ASP A 100 -3.42 -16.23 0.80
CA ASP A 100 -4.10 -15.35 1.72
C ASP A 100 -3.73 -13.90 1.37
N VAL A 101 -4.67 -12.98 1.51
CA VAL A 101 -4.43 -11.54 1.24
C VAL A 101 -4.76 -10.76 2.49
N VAL A 102 -3.79 -10.02 2.99
CA VAL A 102 -3.92 -9.11 4.13
C VAL A 102 -3.66 -7.70 3.62
N ALA A 103 -4.56 -6.80 3.91
CA ALA A 103 -4.51 -5.45 3.38
C ALA A 103 -4.87 -4.40 4.44
N HIS A 104 -4.33 -3.21 4.28
CA HIS A 104 -4.56 -2.06 5.14
C HIS A 104 -4.88 -0.84 4.28
N ASP A 105 -5.86 -0.03 4.70
CA ASP A 105 -6.23 1.26 4.12
C ASP A 105 -6.51 1.18 2.60
N ILE A 106 -5.79 1.91 1.73
CA ILE A 106 -5.96 1.81 0.26
C ILE A 106 -5.70 0.39 -0.26
N GLY A 107 -4.86 -0.37 0.43
CA GLY A 107 -4.66 -1.79 0.14
C GLY A 107 -5.95 -2.60 0.24
N ASN A 108 -6.88 -2.23 1.14
CA ASN A 108 -8.21 -2.86 1.23
C ASN A 108 -8.99 -2.73 -0.07
N MET A 109 -8.92 -1.56 -0.69
CA MET A 109 -9.62 -1.27 -1.95
C MET A 109 -9.07 -2.14 -3.09
N VAL A 110 -7.75 -2.31 -3.13
CA VAL A 110 -7.07 -3.19 -4.11
C VAL A 110 -7.39 -4.66 -3.84
N ALA A 111 -7.29 -5.09 -2.56
CA ALA A 111 -7.55 -6.47 -2.15
C ALA A 111 -9.00 -6.89 -2.41
N PHE A 112 -9.96 -5.99 -2.18
CA PHE A 112 -11.37 -6.23 -2.48
C PHE A 112 -11.59 -6.44 -3.98
N GLN A 113 -11.03 -5.57 -4.82
CA GLN A 113 -11.09 -5.72 -6.26
C GLN A 113 -10.38 -6.99 -6.75
N PHE A 114 -9.24 -7.33 -6.15
CA PHE A 114 -8.54 -8.57 -6.46
C PHE A 114 -9.39 -9.81 -6.14
N ALA A 115 -10.02 -9.85 -4.98
CA ALA A 115 -10.90 -10.94 -4.59
C ALA A 115 -12.16 -11.03 -5.49
N ALA A 116 -12.70 -9.88 -5.92
CA ALA A 116 -13.84 -9.83 -6.81
C ALA A 116 -13.52 -10.33 -8.23
N GLN A 117 -12.34 -9.99 -8.77
CA GLN A 117 -11.93 -10.36 -10.12
C GLN A 117 -11.28 -11.74 -10.20
N HIS A 118 -10.61 -12.16 -9.14
CA HIS A 118 -9.84 -13.40 -9.08
C HIS A 118 -10.19 -14.25 -7.84
N PRO A 119 -11.48 -14.57 -7.59
CA PRO A 119 -11.89 -15.26 -6.37
C PRO A 119 -11.20 -16.59 -6.15
N GLN A 120 -10.85 -17.29 -7.24
CA GLN A 120 -10.12 -18.55 -7.18
C GLN A 120 -8.67 -18.40 -6.70
N ARG A 121 -8.11 -17.19 -6.76
CA ARG A 121 -6.74 -16.89 -6.34
C ARG A 121 -6.64 -16.44 -4.88
N VAL A 122 -7.77 -16.19 -4.22
CA VAL A 122 -7.83 -15.77 -2.81
C VAL A 122 -8.30 -16.95 -1.95
N ARG A 123 -7.49 -17.29 -0.94
CA ARG A 123 -7.84 -18.30 0.04
C ARG A 123 -8.59 -17.71 1.23
N ARG A 124 -8.05 -16.62 1.78
CA ARG A 124 -8.63 -15.81 2.86
C ARG A 124 -8.35 -14.36 2.56
N LEU A 125 -9.25 -13.47 2.99
CA LEU A 125 -9.12 -12.03 2.85
C LEU A 125 -9.23 -11.39 4.23
N VAL A 126 -8.23 -10.59 4.60
CA VAL A 126 -8.21 -9.78 5.81
C VAL A 126 -8.11 -8.32 5.41
N LEU A 127 -9.09 -7.53 5.78
CA LEU A 127 -9.15 -6.09 5.54
C LEU A 127 -9.02 -5.35 6.88
N ILE A 128 -8.04 -4.46 6.97
CA ILE A 128 -7.72 -3.74 8.20
C ILE A 128 -8.04 -2.27 8.02
N ASP A 129 -8.90 -1.75 8.91
CA ASP A 129 -9.11 -0.33 9.23
C ASP A 129 -9.56 0.48 8.05
N ALA A 130 -10.00 0.44 7.03
CA ALA A 130 -10.49 1.43 6.08
C ALA A 130 -11.73 0.95 5.31
N PRO A 131 -12.62 1.87 4.97
CA PRO A 131 -13.80 1.54 4.20
C PRO A 131 -13.43 1.17 2.75
N VAL A 132 -14.27 0.32 2.15
CA VAL A 132 -14.17 0.00 0.72
C VAL A 132 -15.18 0.88 -0.04
N PRO A 133 -14.76 1.64 -1.06
CA PRO A 133 -15.65 2.47 -1.83
C PRO A 133 -16.86 1.71 -2.37
N GLY A 134 -18.04 2.30 -2.17
CA GLY A 134 -19.31 1.71 -2.62
C GLY A 134 -19.84 0.54 -1.77
N VAL A 135 -19.17 0.19 -0.68
CA VAL A 135 -19.59 -0.86 0.25
C VAL A 135 -20.12 -0.23 1.55
N GLY A 136 -21.30 -0.70 2.01
CA GLY A 136 -21.94 -0.14 3.20
C GLY A 136 -22.44 1.30 2.98
N PRO A 137 -22.52 2.12 4.05
CA PRO A 137 -23.05 3.48 3.98
C PRO A 137 -22.00 4.46 3.42
N TRP A 138 -21.53 4.24 2.19
CA TRP A 138 -20.43 4.97 1.58
C TRP A 138 -20.66 6.49 1.54
N GLU A 139 -21.88 6.92 1.23
CA GLU A 139 -22.24 8.35 1.20
C GLU A 139 -22.10 9.02 2.58
N GLU A 140 -22.35 8.29 3.65
CA GLU A 140 -22.16 8.79 5.02
C GLU A 140 -20.66 8.84 5.37
N VAL A 141 -19.90 7.83 4.94
CA VAL A 141 -18.44 7.80 5.11
C VAL A 141 -17.79 9.04 4.47
N LEU A 142 -18.20 9.40 3.26
CA LEU A 142 -17.67 10.57 2.55
C LEU A 142 -18.00 11.92 3.20
N LYS A 143 -18.95 11.97 4.13
CA LYS A 143 -19.27 13.19 4.91
C LYS A 143 -18.31 13.41 6.08
N ASN A 144 -17.50 12.41 6.43
CA ASN A 144 -16.53 12.53 7.51
C ASN A 144 -15.45 13.57 7.13
N PRO A 145 -15.31 14.68 7.89
CA PRO A 145 -14.34 15.72 7.58
C PRO A 145 -12.88 15.24 7.62
N LEU A 146 -12.59 14.15 8.31
CA LEU A 146 -11.25 13.53 8.31
C LEU A 146 -10.87 12.98 6.93
N LEU A 147 -11.84 12.67 6.07
CA LEU A 147 -11.62 12.07 4.74
C LEU A 147 -11.50 13.13 3.63
N TRP A 148 -11.15 14.38 3.96
CA TRP A 148 -10.99 15.46 2.97
C TRP A 148 -9.98 15.09 1.85
N HIS A 149 -9.01 14.25 2.15
CA HIS A 149 -7.98 13.81 1.21
C HIS A 149 -8.54 12.99 0.03
N PHE A 150 -9.72 12.41 0.14
CA PHE A 150 -10.42 11.78 -0.99
C PHE A 150 -10.76 12.77 -2.12
N ARG A 151 -10.73 14.07 -1.83
CA ARG A 151 -11.01 15.16 -2.78
C ARG A 151 -9.81 16.11 -2.92
N PHE A 152 -8.68 15.76 -2.35
CA PHE A 152 -7.48 16.58 -2.36
C PHE A 152 -6.50 16.02 -3.39
N GLY A 153 -6.45 16.65 -4.56
CA GLY A 153 -5.57 16.20 -5.65
C GLY A 153 -5.57 17.22 -6.79
N GLY A 154 -4.80 16.89 -7.81
CA GLY A 154 -4.63 17.74 -8.99
C GLY A 154 -3.36 18.61 -8.94
N PRO A 155 -3.04 19.30 -10.07
CA PRO A 155 -1.75 19.96 -10.24
C PRO A 155 -1.44 21.05 -9.20
N ASP A 156 -2.45 21.78 -8.75
CA ASP A 156 -2.24 22.85 -7.76
C ASP A 156 -1.99 22.27 -6.36
N MET A 157 -2.62 21.15 -6.03
CA MET A 157 -2.38 20.45 -4.77
C MET A 157 -1.00 19.80 -4.75
N GLU A 158 -0.55 19.27 -5.87
CA GLU A 158 0.82 18.78 -6.04
C GLU A 158 1.83 19.91 -5.79
N ARG A 159 1.63 21.09 -6.38
CA ARG A 159 2.46 22.27 -6.17
C ARG A 159 2.43 22.77 -4.72
N LEU A 160 1.26 22.70 -4.07
CA LEU A 160 1.10 23.11 -2.67
C LEU A 160 1.91 22.20 -1.72
N VAL A 161 1.93 20.89 -1.99
CA VAL A 161 2.60 19.88 -1.16
C VAL A 161 4.08 19.72 -1.50
N ALA A 162 4.51 20.10 -2.70
CA ALA A 162 5.90 19.97 -3.13
C ALA A 162 6.88 20.63 -2.13
N GLY A 163 7.83 19.83 -1.61
CA GLY A 163 8.76 20.21 -0.55
C GLY A 163 8.14 20.29 0.85
N ARG A 164 6.88 19.87 1.02
CA ARG A 164 6.13 19.84 2.27
C ARG A 164 5.46 18.49 2.52
N GLU A 165 5.92 17.45 1.84
CA GLU A 165 5.37 16.10 1.91
C GLU A 165 5.32 15.61 3.35
N ARG A 166 6.37 15.91 4.14
CA ARG A 166 6.41 15.59 5.55
C ARG A 166 5.27 16.22 6.34
N ILE A 167 4.96 17.50 6.11
CA ILE A 167 3.87 18.21 6.80
C ILE A 167 2.53 17.59 6.41
N TYR A 168 2.34 17.31 5.12
CA TYR A 168 1.13 16.68 4.62
C TYR A 168 0.91 15.29 5.21
N LEU A 169 1.95 14.47 5.27
CA LEU A 169 1.86 13.10 5.79
C LEU A 169 1.74 13.04 7.32
N ASP A 170 2.40 13.96 8.05
CA ASP A 170 2.28 14.05 9.51
C ASP A 170 0.82 14.12 9.98
N ARG A 171 -0.05 14.74 9.18
CA ARG A 171 -1.47 14.79 9.50
C ARG A 171 -2.09 13.40 9.61
N PHE A 172 -1.80 12.50 8.67
CA PHE A 172 -2.34 11.14 8.72
C PHE A 172 -1.80 10.38 9.92
N TRP A 173 -0.50 10.43 10.14
CA TRP A 173 0.13 9.74 11.26
C TRP A 173 -0.29 10.28 12.63
N ASN A 174 -0.64 11.58 12.72
CA ASN A 174 -1.10 12.20 13.95
C ASN A 174 -2.59 11.97 14.21
N GLU A 175 -3.44 12.09 13.19
CA GLU A 175 -4.88 12.13 13.39
C GLU A 175 -5.57 10.78 13.21
N PHE A 176 -4.97 9.84 12.45
CA PHE A 176 -5.53 8.50 12.27
C PHE A 176 -4.89 7.45 13.19
N SER A 177 -3.89 7.82 13.98
CA SER A 177 -3.27 6.91 14.95
C SER A 177 -3.83 7.13 16.35
N ALA A 178 -4.15 6.04 17.05
CA ALA A 178 -4.52 6.08 18.47
C ALA A 178 -3.33 6.46 19.38
N SER A 179 -2.10 6.30 18.88
CA SER A 179 -0.85 6.56 19.62
C SER A 179 0.21 7.17 18.69
N PRO A 180 0.03 8.43 18.25
CA PRO A 180 0.91 9.06 17.26
C PRO A 180 2.39 9.10 17.69
N GLU A 181 2.65 9.16 18.99
CA GLU A 181 3.99 9.16 19.58
C GLU A 181 4.75 7.84 19.34
N ARG A 182 4.05 6.76 19.04
CA ARG A 182 4.66 5.46 18.69
C ARG A 182 5.18 5.42 17.26
N PHE A 183 4.66 6.28 16.39
CA PHE A 183 5.15 6.47 15.04
C PHE A 183 6.35 7.43 15.08
N GLY A 184 7.53 6.87 15.31
CA GLY A 184 8.75 7.62 15.61
C GLY A 184 9.28 8.44 14.43
N GLU A 185 10.19 9.39 14.76
CA GLU A 185 10.77 10.32 13.77
C GLU A 185 11.46 9.62 12.60
N ALA A 186 12.18 8.53 12.87
CA ALA A 186 12.85 7.76 11.81
C ALA A 186 11.87 7.20 10.79
N SER A 187 10.71 6.69 11.23
CA SER A 187 9.63 6.20 10.35
C SER A 187 9.03 7.34 9.53
N ARG A 188 8.78 8.48 10.15
CA ARG A 188 8.24 9.67 9.49
C ARG A 188 9.17 10.20 8.40
N GLN A 189 10.48 10.26 8.69
CA GLN A 189 11.49 10.67 7.71
C GLN A 189 11.59 9.66 6.55
N HIS A 190 11.57 8.37 6.86
CA HIS A 190 11.62 7.30 5.87
C HIS A 190 10.49 7.42 4.84
N TYR A 191 9.24 7.43 5.31
CA TYR A 191 8.10 7.51 4.41
C TYR A 191 8.01 8.86 3.69
N ALA A 192 8.29 9.97 4.38
CA ALA A 192 8.31 11.29 3.74
C ALA A 192 9.31 11.36 2.59
N ALA A 193 10.49 10.74 2.74
CA ALA A 193 11.49 10.67 1.68
C ALA A 193 11.01 9.86 0.47
N LEU A 194 10.28 8.77 0.69
CA LEU A 194 9.69 7.96 -0.39
C LEU A 194 8.58 8.73 -1.13
N TYR A 195 7.75 9.47 -0.41
CA TYR A 195 6.70 10.30 -1.00
C TYR A 195 7.21 11.60 -1.65
N ALA A 196 8.41 12.06 -1.30
CA ALA A 196 9.07 13.20 -1.94
C ALA A 196 9.75 12.85 -3.28
N GLN A 197 9.78 11.58 -3.67
CA GLN A 197 10.33 11.18 -4.98
C GLN A 197 9.49 11.76 -6.12
N PRO A 198 10.12 12.08 -7.27
CA PRO A 198 9.39 12.58 -8.43
C PRO A 198 8.20 11.70 -8.81
N GLY A 199 7.01 12.29 -8.93
CA GLY A 199 5.77 11.61 -9.28
C GLY A 199 5.07 10.86 -8.12
N ALA A 200 5.71 10.73 -6.95
CA ALA A 200 5.12 9.98 -5.84
C ALA A 200 3.85 10.65 -5.29
N MET A 201 3.83 11.98 -5.12
CA MET A 201 2.62 12.68 -4.65
C MET A 201 1.53 12.72 -5.72
N HIS A 202 1.86 12.85 -7.00
CA HIS A 202 0.91 12.65 -8.09
C HIS A 202 0.22 11.29 -7.98
N SER A 203 1.01 10.23 -7.90
CA SER A 203 0.52 8.86 -7.73
C SER A 203 -0.26 8.68 -6.43
N GLY A 204 0.18 9.32 -5.35
CA GLY A 204 -0.49 9.29 -4.05
C GLY A 204 -1.89 9.88 -4.11
N PHE A 205 -2.05 11.06 -4.71
CA PHE A 205 -3.36 11.69 -4.88
C PHE A 205 -4.26 10.89 -5.82
N ALA A 206 -3.70 10.32 -6.87
CA ALA A 206 -4.43 9.49 -7.82
C ALA A 206 -4.98 8.18 -7.21
N GLN A 207 -4.51 7.78 -6.02
CA GLN A 207 -5.10 6.64 -5.30
C GLN A 207 -6.57 6.84 -4.95
N PHE A 208 -7.04 8.09 -4.87
CA PHE A 208 -8.39 8.47 -4.46
C PHE A 208 -9.25 9.05 -5.60
N ALA A 209 -8.72 9.13 -6.82
CA ALA A 209 -9.41 9.69 -7.99
C ALA A 209 -10.41 8.70 -8.63
#